data_00d58ad51c4ec54c5912cf00916691ea
#
_entry.id   00d58ad51c4ec54c5912cf00916691ea
#
_cell.length_a   1.000
_cell.length_b   1.000
_cell.length_c   1.000
_cell.angle_alpha   90.00
_cell.angle_beta   90.00
_cell.angle_gamma   90.00
#
_symmetry.space_group_name_H-M   'P 1'
#
loop_
_entity.id
_entity.type
_entity.pdbx_description
1 polymer ?
#
loop_
_entity_poly.entity_id
_entity_poly.type
_entity_poly.pdbx_seq_one_letter_code
_entity_poly.pdbx_strand_id
1 'polypeptide(L)'
;QETPATEEESSPFKVKLQRFVIKNMNLIYDDQQGKMYADIRDFNALCAGDLGSDRTTLKLEAETKSLTYKMNGIPFLANANISANMDVDADLANNKYTLKDNTIRLNAIQAGIDGWVELKDPAIDMDLKLNTNDVGFKEILSLIPAIYATEFSSLKTDGTATLAASAKGTLQGDTVPAFNIDMQVKNAMFRYPALPAGVDQINISANVRNPGGNIDLT
;
A
#
# COMPACT_ATOMS: atom_id res chain seq x y z
N GLN A 1 64.91 -0.18 -20.36
CA GLN A 1 63.81 -1.11 -20.72
C GLN A 1 62.82 -1.03 -19.61
N GLU A 2 61.76 -0.26 -19.87
CA GLU A 2 60.56 -0.22 -19.00
C GLU A 2 59.62 -1.37 -19.38
N THR A 3 59.31 -2.20 -18.41
CA THR A 3 58.33 -3.27 -18.53
C THR A 3 56.92 -2.65 -18.51
N PRO A 4 56.03 -2.94 -19.48
CA PRO A 4 54.66 -2.40 -19.41
C PRO A 4 53.90 -3.05 -18.24
N ALA A 5 53.24 -2.20 -17.46
CA ALA A 5 52.33 -2.64 -16.43
C ALA A 5 51.15 -3.36 -17.09
N THR A 6 50.93 -4.60 -16.71
CA THR A 6 49.78 -5.38 -17.10
C THR A 6 48.54 -4.76 -16.43
N GLU A 7 47.63 -4.19 -17.21
CA GLU A 7 46.30 -3.82 -16.71
C GLU A 7 45.58 -5.10 -16.26
N GLU A 8 45.39 -5.24 -14.96
CA GLU A 8 44.48 -6.25 -14.42
C GLU A 8 43.08 -5.92 -14.89
N GLU A 9 42.58 -6.68 -15.86
CA GLU A 9 41.12 -6.68 -16.18
C GLU A 9 40.37 -7.06 -14.91
N SER A 10 39.77 -6.08 -14.28
CA SER A 10 38.83 -6.30 -13.19
C SER A 10 37.64 -7.11 -13.73
N SER A 11 37.65 -8.42 -13.51
CA SER A 11 36.52 -9.29 -13.81
C SER A 11 35.29 -8.75 -13.08
N PRO A 12 34.20 -8.36 -13.78
CA PRO A 12 33.03 -7.84 -13.10
C PRO A 12 32.45 -8.95 -12.22
N PHE A 13 32.53 -8.78 -10.92
CA PHE A 13 31.95 -9.71 -9.95
C PHE A 13 30.43 -9.65 -10.10
N LYS A 14 29.86 -10.63 -10.80
CA LYS A 14 28.41 -10.75 -10.96
C LYS A 14 27.83 -11.53 -9.79
N VAL A 15 27.16 -10.83 -8.87
CA VAL A 15 26.34 -11.47 -7.82
C VAL A 15 24.98 -11.79 -8.40
N LYS A 16 24.61 -13.06 -8.42
CA LYS A 16 23.28 -13.51 -8.79
C LYS A 16 22.42 -13.62 -7.53
N LEU A 17 21.71 -12.55 -7.18
CA LEU A 17 20.74 -12.57 -6.08
C LEU A 17 19.42 -13.11 -6.61
N GLN A 18 18.98 -14.25 -6.09
CA GLN A 18 17.74 -14.92 -6.50
C GLN A 18 16.64 -14.83 -5.45
N ARG A 19 17.00 -14.52 -4.21
CA ARG A 19 16.05 -14.51 -3.10
C ARG A 19 16.51 -13.58 -1.99
N PHE A 20 15.59 -12.73 -1.56
CA PHE A 20 15.75 -11.88 -0.38
C PHE A 20 14.62 -12.17 0.61
N VAL A 21 14.93 -12.33 1.88
CA VAL A 21 13.96 -12.69 2.92
C VAL A 21 14.15 -11.81 4.14
N ILE A 22 13.07 -11.22 4.61
CA ILE A 22 12.96 -10.58 5.92
C ILE A 22 12.07 -11.45 6.80
N LYS A 23 12.43 -11.64 8.06
CA LYS A 23 11.62 -12.40 9.03
C LYS A 23 11.54 -11.66 10.35
N ASN A 24 10.31 -11.59 10.87
CA ASN A 24 10.00 -11.08 12.21
C ASN A 24 10.63 -9.70 12.50
N MET A 25 10.70 -8.83 11.47
CA MET A 25 11.24 -7.49 11.63
C MET A 25 10.24 -6.60 12.39
N ASN A 26 10.76 -5.85 13.35
CA ASN A 26 10.04 -4.76 13.99
C ASN A 26 10.72 -3.45 13.62
N LEU A 27 9.95 -2.47 13.17
CA LEU A 27 10.44 -1.18 12.74
C LEU A 27 9.58 -0.07 13.35
N ILE A 28 10.24 0.91 13.94
CA ILE A 28 9.61 2.17 14.35
C ILE A 28 10.24 3.29 13.54
N TYR A 29 9.41 4.07 12.88
CA TYR A 29 9.77 5.32 12.23
C TYR A 29 9.06 6.46 12.95
N ASP A 30 9.81 7.43 13.45
CA ASP A 30 9.29 8.58 14.18
C ASP A 30 9.94 9.87 13.65
N ASP A 31 9.24 10.53 12.74
CA ASP A 31 9.63 11.81 12.18
C ASP A 31 8.89 12.95 12.91
N GLN A 32 9.60 13.56 13.86
CA GLN A 32 9.07 14.67 14.66
C GLN A 32 8.84 15.93 13.83
N GLN A 33 9.62 16.16 12.77
CA GLN A 33 9.48 17.33 11.90
C GLN A 33 8.31 17.17 10.94
N GLY A 34 8.22 16.05 10.26
CA GLY A 34 7.10 15.70 9.38
C GLY A 34 5.85 15.25 10.14
N LYS A 35 5.92 15.14 11.50
CA LYS A 35 4.83 14.67 12.37
C LYS A 35 4.25 13.32 11.89
N MET A 36 5.12 12.45 11.42
CA MET A 36 4.77 11.10 10.98
C MET A 36 5.31 10.05 11.95
N TYR A 37 4.49 9.07 12.26
CA TYR A 37 4.87 7.94 13.09
C TYR A 37 4.36 6.64 12.46
N ALA A 38 5.24 5.65 12.33
CA ALA A 38 4.88 4.30 11.92
C ALA A 38 5.50 3.27 12.87
N ASP A 39 4.70 2.31 13.30
CA ASP A 39 5.13 1.16 14.10
C ASP A 39 4.68 -0.12 13.39
N ILE A 40 5.65 -0.89 12.90
CA ILE A 40 5.46 -2.13 12.14
C ILE A 40 5.95 -3.28 13.01
N ARG A 41 5.11 -4.31 13.22
CA ARG A 41 5.43 -5.46 14.05
C ARG A 41 5.29 -6.77 13.28
N ASP A 42 6.20 -7.70 13.54
CA ASP A 42 6.24 -9.02 12.92
C ASP A 42 6.17 -8.94 11.39
N PHE A 43 6.95 -8.04 10.79
CA PHE A 43 7.03 -7.92 9.35
C PHE A 43 7.85 -9.07 8.77
N ASN A 44 7.25 -9.74 7.81
CA ASN A 44 7.87 -10.79 7.01
C ASN A 44 7.78 -10.40 5.54
N ALA A 45 8.83 -10.64 4.79
CA ALA A 45 8.82 -10.41 3.35
C ALA A 45 9.70 -11.43 2.62
N LEU A 46 9.28 -11.81 1.45
CA LEU A 46 10.00 -12.61 0.49
C LEU A 46 10.00 -11.87 -0.85
N CYS A 47 11.17 -11.66 -1.42
CA CYS A 47 11.35 -11.31 -2.81
C CYS A 47 12.15 -12.41 -3.49
N ALA A 48 11.61 -13.00 -4.54
CA ALA A 48 12.27 -14.05 -5.29
C ALA A 48 12.20 -13.77 -6.80
N GLY A 49 13.31 -14.01 -7.50
CA GLY A 49 13.45 -13.79 -8.95
C GLY A 49 14.92 -13.63 -9.33
N ASP A 50 15.20 -13.43 -10.61
CA ASP A 50 16.57 -13.20 -11.08
C ASP A 50 16.90 -11.70 -11.04
N LEU A 51 17.37 -11.22 -9.89
CA LEU A 51 17.75 -9.81 -9.69
C LEU A 51 19.05 -9.40 -10.42
N GLY A 52 19.70 -10.34 -11.12
CA GLY A 52 20.87 -10.05 -11.94
C GLY A 52 20.55 -9.84 -13.42
N SER A 53 19.30 -9.96 -13.83
CA SER A 53 18.84 -9.76 -15.22
C SER A 53 18.18 -8.40 -15.38
N ASP A 54 18.31 -7.81 -16.57
CA ASP A 54 17.68 -6.52 -16.88
C ASP A 54 16.14 -6.58 -16.79
N ARG A 55 15.57 -7.77 -17.07
CA ARG A 55 14.12 -8.03 -16.98
C ARG A 55 13.87 -9.37 -16.31
N THR A 56 12.93 -9.37 -15.39
CA THR A 56 12.56 -10.56 -14.61
C THR A 56 11.15 -10.43 -14.05
N THR A 57 10.53 -11.57 -13.72
CA THR A 57 9.32 -11.57 -12.88
C THR A 57 9.75 -11.81 -11.43
N LEU A 58 9.41 -10.88 -10.56
CA LEU A 58 9.66 -10.96 -9.13
C LEU A 58 8.40 -11.45 -8.41
N LYS A 59 8.56 -12.48 -7.61
CA LYS A 59 7.55 -12.86 -6.61
C LYS A 59 7.78 -12.06 -5.35
N LEU A 60 6.77 -11.31 -4.93
CA LEU A 60 6.79 -10.52 -3.71
C LEU A 60 5.67 -11.00 -2.78
N GLU A 61 6.07 -11.51 -1.63
CA GLU A 61 5.15 -11.82 -0.55
C GLU A 61 5.53 -10.96 0.65
N ALA A 62 4.59 -10.25 1.22
CA ALA A 62 4.85 -9.43 2.41
C ALA A 62 3.65 -9.48 3.35
N GLU A 63 3.93 -9.52 4.65
CA GLU A 63 2.90 -9.46 5.67
C GLU A 63 3.41 -8.74 6.93
N THR A 64 2.50 -8.07 7.62
CA THR A 64 2.74 -7.57 8.98
C THR A 64 1.52 -7.84 9.84
N LYS A 65 1.74 -8.26 11.09
CA LYS A 65 0.63 -8.51 12.01
C LYS A 65 0.06 -7.23 12.60
N SER A 66 0.84 -6.18 12.66
CA SER A 66 0.40 -4.91 13.22
C SER A 66 1.16 -3.77 12.57
N LEU A 67 0.42 -2.88 11.92
CA LEU A 67 0.88 -1.58 11.47
C LEU A 67 0.05 -0.49 12.15
N THR A 68 0.72 0.37 12.88
CA THR A 68 0.14 1.63 13.37
C THR A 68 0.78 2.77 12.58
N TYR A 69 -0.04 3.62 11.96
CA TYR A 69 0.41 4.81 11.26
C TYR A 69 -0.34 6.04 11.74
N LYS A 70 0.42 7.07 12.12
CA LYS A 70 -0.11 8.36 12.57
C LYS A 70 0.50 9.48 11.73
N MET A 71 -0.31 10.49 11.43
CA MET A 71 0.12 11.73 10.79
C MET A 71 -0.54 12.91 11.50
N ASN A 72 0.25 13.92 11.87
CA ASN A 72 -0.21 15.04 12.69
C ASN A 72 -0.92 14.61 13.99
N GLY A 73 -0.47 13.51 14.61
CA GLY A 73 -1.06 12.94 15.82
C GLY A 73 -2.35 12.12 15.59
N ILE A 74 -2.89 12.11 14.37
CA ILE A 74 -4.11 11.36 14.02
C ILE A 74 -3.71 9.94 13.61
N PRO A 75 -4.21 8.88 14.28
CA PRO A 75 -3.97 7.50 13.88
C PRO A 75 -4.85 7.11 12.69
N PHE A 76 -4.27 7.12 11.48
CA PHE A 76 -4.94 6.64 10.26
C PHE A 76 -5.06 5.12 10.25
N LEU A 77 -4.04 4.42 10.74
CA LEU A 77 -4.08 2.98 10.97
C LEU A 77 -3.71 2.69 12.43
N ALA A 78 -4.43 1.78 13.05
CA ALA A 78 -4.15 1.32 14.41
C ALA A 78 -4.18 -0.21 14.45
N ASN A 79 -3.00 -0.81 14.65
CA ASN A 79 -2.80 -2.26 14.70
C ASN A 79 -3.38 -2.99 13.47
N ALA A 80 -3.27 -2.39 12.28
CA ALA A 80 -3.77 -2.98 11.05
C ALA A 80 -2.90 -4.17 10.63
N ASN A 81 -3.56 -5.26 10.21
CA ASN A 81 -2.91 -6.38 9.56
C ASN A 81 -2.84 -6.09 8.05
N ILE A 82 -1.65 -6.22 7.47
CA ILE A 82 -1.46 -6.02 6.04
C ILE A 82 -0.77 -7.25 5.46
N SER A 83 -1.23 -7.70 4.30
CA SER A 83 -0.51 -8.67 3.50
C SER A 83 -0.59 -8.34 2.01
N ALA A 84 0.45 -8.71 1.27
CA ALA A 84 0.53 -8.55 -0.17
C ALA A 84 1.10 -9.82 -0.78
N ASN A 85 0.53 -10.24 -1.90
CA ASN A 85 1.04 -11.33 -2.72
C ASN A 85 1.02 -10.85 -4.17
N MET A 86 2.21 -10.69 -4.74
CA MET A 86 2.37 -10.01 -6.01
C MET A 86 3.38 -10.72 -6.90
N ASP A 87 3.01 -10.88 -8.17
CA ASP A 87 3.92 -11.17 -9.26
C ASP A 87 4.17 -9.85 -10.02
N VAL A 88 5.42 -9.41 -10.04
CA VAL A 88 5.80 -8.10 -10.59
C VAL A 88 6.74 -8.28 -11.76
N ASP A 89 6.33 -7.83 -12.95
CA ASP A 89 7.23 -7.77 -14.09
C ASP A 89 8.16 -6.56 -13.92
N ALA A 90 9.42 -6.84 -13.61
CA ALA A 90 10.43 -5.86 -13.31
C ALA A 90 11.36 -5.65 -14.50
N ASP A 91 11.41 -4.42 -15.01
CA ASP A 91 12.45 -3.90 -15.91
C ASP A 91 13.48 -3.18 -15.03
N LEU A 92 14.47 -3.93 -14.57
CA LEU A 92 15.48 -3.45 -13.61
C LEU A 92 16.43 -2.42 -14.25
N ALA A 93 16.63 -2.50 -15.59
CA ALA A 93 17.44 -1.52 -16.31
C ALA A 93 16.81 -0.12 -16.30
N ASN A 94 15.47 -0.05 -16.32
CA ASN A 94 14.70 1.20 -16.32
C ASN A 94 14.00 1.48 -14.98
N ASN A 95 14.24 0.66 -13.95
CA ASN A 95 13.59 0.75 -12.63
C ASN A 95 12.05 0.80 -12.73
N LYS A 96 11.48 0.07 -13.70
CA LYS A 96 10.04 0.03 -13.94
C LYS A 96 9.45 -1.31 -13.52
N TYR A 97 8.38 -1.26 -12.73
CA TYR A 97 7.73 -2.40 -12.11
C TYR A 97 6.27 -2.42 -12.52
N THR A 98 5.85 -3.47 -13.22
CA THR A 98 4.46 -3.64 -13.68
C THR A 98 3.76 -4.68 -12.84
N LEU A 99 2.60 -4.29 -12.31
CA LEU A 99 1.73 -5.08 -11.45
C LEU A 99 0.56 -5.58 -12.30
N LYS A 100 0.24 -6.87 -12.22
CA LYS A 100 -0.89 -7.44 -12.91
C LYS A 100 -1.51 -8.55 -12.11
N ASP A 101 -2.83 -8.48 -11.89
CA ASP A 101 -3.61 -9.48 -11.13
C ASP A 101 -3.07 -9.70 -9.70
N ASN A 102 -2.51 -8.67 -9.10
CA ASN A 102 -1.91 -8.73 -7.78
C ASN A 102 -2.94 -8.45 -6.68
N THR A 103 -2.67 -8.96 -5.49
CA THR A 103 -3.59 -8.85 -4.36
C THR A 103 -2.91 -8.24 -3.15
N ILE A 104 -3.60 -7.28 -2.55
CA ILE A 104 -3.26 -6.74 -1.23
C ILE A 104 -4.44 -6.92 -0.28
N ARG A 105 -4.15 -7.05 1.00
CA ARG A 105 -5.15 -7.15 2.05
C ARG A 105 -4.83 -6.16 3.16
N LEU A 106 -5.84 -5.45 3.61
CA LEU A 106 -5.79 -4.59 4.80
C LEU A 106 -6.90 -5.05 5.75
N ASN A 107 -6.54 -5.63 6.88
CA ASN A 107 -7.46 -6.32 7.79
C ASN A 107 -8.29 -7.38 7.03
N ALA A 108 -9.60 -7.26 7.03
CA ALA A 108 -10.50 -8.16 6.31
C ALA A 108 -10.75 -7.76 4.85
N ILE A 109 -10.30 -6.58 4.43
CA ILE A 109 -10.51 -6.07 3.07
C ILE A 109 -9.42 -6.58 2.15
N GLN A 110 -9.83 -7.25 1.08
CA GLN A 110 -8.96 -7.67 0.00
C GLN A 110 -9.21 -6.82 -1.24
N ALA A 111 -8.13 -6.35 -1.85
CA ALA A 111 -8.17 -5.57 -3.08
C ALA A 111 -7.21 -6.14 -4.12
N GLY A 112 -7.64 -6.09 -5.38
CA GLY A 112 -6.74 -6.25 -6.52
C GLY A 112 -5.99 -4.96 -6.77
N ILE A 113 -4.73 -5.07 -7.18
CA ILE A 113 -3.90 -3.93 -7.57
C ILE A 113 -3.22 -4.21 -8.91
N ASP A 114 -3.36 -3.27 -9.83
CA ASP A 114 -2.81 -3.31 -11.18
C ASP A 114 -2.15 -1.99 -11.55
N GLY A 115 -1.27 -2.02 -12.55
CA GLY A 115 -0.63 -0.84 -13.08
C GLY A 115 0.88 -0.92 -13.07
N TRP A 116 1.54 0.22 -12.93
CA TRP A 116 3.00 0.26 -12.94
C TRP A 116 3.54 1.42 -12.08
N VAL A 117 4.78 1.25 -11.63
CA VAL A 117 5.60 2.25 -10.95
C VAL A 117 6.96 2.29 -11.62
N GLU A 118 7.51 3.49 -11.83
CA GLU A 118 8.86 3.73 -12.35
C GLU A 118 9.60 4.66 -11.39
N LEU A 119 10.73 4.18 -10.86
CA LEU A 119 11.55 4.92 -9.91
C LEU A 119 12.57 5.77 -10.67
N LYS A 120 12.42 7.10 -10.58
CA LYS A 120 13.29 8.11 -11.20
C LYS A 120 13.81 9.02 -10.09
N ASP A 121 14.89 8.66 -9.43
CA ASP A 121 15.43 9.44 -8.32
C ASP A 121 15.58 10.95 -8.69
N PRO A 122 14.91 11.87 -7.95
CA PRO A 122 14.09 11.69 -6.75
C PRO A 122 12.57 11.48 -7.01
N ALA A 123 12.14 11.31 -8.25
CA ALA A 123 10.74 11.21 -8.65
C ALA A 123 10.27 9.74 -8.71
N ILE A 124 8.97 9.54 -8.52
CA ILE A 124 8.29 8.26 -8.75
C ILE A 124 7.13 8.50 -9.70
N ASP A 125 7.21 7.93 -10.91
CA ASP A 125 6.08 7.95 -11.83
C ASP A 125 5.21 6.71 -11.63
N MET A 126 3.91 6.86 -11.75
CA MET A 126 2.98 5.75 -11.54
C MET A 126 1.68 5.87 -12.34
N ASP A 127 1.08 4.72 -12.61
CA ASP A 127 -0.31 4.58 -13.05
C ASP A 127 -0.85 3.31 -12.38
N LEU A 128 -1.52 3.48 -11.24
CA LEU A 128 -1.98 2.41 -10.37
C LEU A 128 -3.51 2.41 -10.28
N LYS A 129 -4.08 1.22 -10.20
CA LYS A 129 -5.51 1.00 -9.94
C LYS A 129 -5.67 -0.04 -8.84
N LEU A 130 -6.62 0.20 -7.97
CA LEU A 130 -7.00 -0.67 -6.88
C LEU A 130 -8.52 -0.85 -6.90
N ASN A 131 -8.97 -2.09 -6.77
CA ASN A 131 -10.39 -2.41 -6.71
C ASN A 131 -10.64 -3.49 -5.66
N THR A 132 -11.68 -3.31 -4.87
CA THR A 132 -12.21 -4.38 -4.03
C THR A 132 -13.36 -5.08 -4.75
N ASN A 133 -13.58 -6.36 -4.42
CA ASN A 133 -14.88 -6.98 -4.61
C ASN A 133 -15.85 -6.43 -3.55
N ASP A 134 -17.10 -6.92 -3.56
CA ASP A 134 -18.04 -6.61 -2.49
C ASP A 134 -17.44 -7.05 -1.15
N VAL A 135 -17.26 -6.09 -0.25
CA VAL A 135 -16.83 -6.30 1.13
C VAL A 135 -17.99 -5.97 2.07
N GLY A 136 -18.01 -6.53 3.26
CA GLY A 136 -19.02 -6.19 4.24
C GLY A 136 -18.88 -4.74 4.72
N PHE A 137 -19.98 -4.14 5.08
CA PHE A 137 -19.98 -2.76 5.60
C PHE A 137 -19.15 -2.61 6.88
N LYS A 138 -19.08 -3.65 7.70
CA LYS A 138 -18.24 -3.67 8.91
C LYS A 138 -16.76 -3.52 8.59
N GLU A 139 -16.31 -4.19 7.53
CA GLU A 139 -14.90 -4.14 7.09
C GLU A 139 -14.54 -2.73 6.63
N ILE A 140 -15.46 -2.03 5.93
CA ILE A 140 -15.26 -0.63 5.55
C ILE A 140 -15.19 0.30 6.77
N LEU A 141 -16.00 0.06 7.80
CA LEU A 141 -15.93 0.84 9.04
C LEU A 141 -14.56 0.70 9.73
N SER A 142 -13.85 -0.40 9.50
CA SER A 142 -12.50 -0.60 10.04
C SER A 142 -11.43 0.29 9.39
N LEU A 143 -11.72 0.92 8.24
CA LEU A 143 -10.85 1.91 7.59
C LEU A 143 -10.99 3.31 8.20
N ILE A 144 -12.03 3.55 8.99
CA ILE A 144 -12.20 4.83 9.67
C ILE A 144 -11.10 4.96 10.72
N PRO A 145 -10.37 6.09 10.77
CA PRO A 145 -9.32 6.30 11.75
C PRO A 145 -9.78 5.96 13.17
N ALA A 146 -8.93 5.27 13.93
CA ALA A 146 -9.28 4.72 15.25
C ALA A 146 -9.81 5.76 16.25
N ILE A 147 -9.47 7.03 16.08
CA ILE A 147 -9.99 8.15 16.88
C ILE A 147 -11.53 8.29 16.78
N TYR A 148 -12.11 7.86 15.64
CA TYR A 148 -13.57 7.89 15.40
C TYR A 148 -14.21 6.52 15.55
N ALA A 149 -13.42 5.45 15.68
CA ALA A 149 -13.87 4.06 15.54
C ALA A 149 -13.98 3.29 16.86
N THR A 150 -13.71 3.92 18.01
CA THR A 150 -13.59 3.25 19.33
C THR A 150 -14.84 2.43 19.73
N GLU A 151 -16.00 2.70 19.14
CA GLU A 151 -17.26 2.01 19.47
C GLU A 151 -17.75 1.08 18.36
N PHE A 152 -17.11 1.04 17.20
CA PHE A 152 -17.61 0.27 16.05
C PHE A 152 -17.46 -1.24 16.19
N SER A 153 -16.57 -1.70 17.06
CA SER A 153 -16.35 -3.15 17.29
C SER A 153 -17.58 -3.88 17.81
N SER A 154 -18.42 -3.19 18.58
CA SER A 154 -19.65 -3.73 19.16
C SER A 154 -20.87 -3.64 18.24
N LEU A 155 -20.77 -2.90 17.12
CA LEU A 155 -21.89 -2.71 16.20
C LEU A 155 -22.33 -4.03 15.56
N LYS A 156 -23.64 -4.24 15.51
CA LYS A 156 -24.24 -5.18 14.56
C LYS A 156 -24.41 -4.46 13.24
N THR A 157 -23.86 -5.03 12.18
CA THR A 157 -23.86 -4.43 10.84
C THR A 157 -24.24 -5.47 9.80
N ASP A 158 -24.83 -5.01 8.70
CA ASP A 158 -25.08 -5.77 7.48
C ASP A 158 -24.94 -4.84 6.27
N GLY A 159 -24.95 -5.40 5.07
CA GLY A 159 -24.78 -4.66 3.83
C GLY A 159 -23.39 -4.82 3.23
N THR A 160 -23.24 -4.33 2.00
CA THR A 160 -22.02 -4.46 1.21
C THR A 160 -21.46 -3.12 0.80
N ALA A 161 -20.18 -3.09 0.52
CA ALA A 161 -19.50 -1.92 -0.01
C ALA A 161 -18.45 -2.31 -1.07
N THR A 162 -18.18 -1.39 -1.97
CA THR A 162 -17.07 -1.48 -2.93
C THR A 162 -16.20 -0.25 -2.82
N LEU A 163 -14.90 -0.44 -3.02
CA LEU A 163 -13.91 0.63 -3.08
C LEU A 163 -13.11 0.48 -4.36
N ALA A 164 -13.02 1.56 -5.14
CA ALA A 164 -12.12 1.67 -6.27
C ALA A 164 -11.22 2.89 -6.09
N ALA A 165 -9.93 2.74 -6.35
CA ALA A 165 -8.99 3.85 -6.29
C ALA A 165 -8.05 3.82 -7.50
N SER A 166 -7.58 5.00 -7.89
CA SER A 166 -6.53 5.14 -8.91
C SER A 166 -5.59 6.27 -8.55
N ALA A 167 -4.32 6.12 -8.94
CA ALA A 167 -3.31 7.16 -8.84
C ALA A 167 -2.49 7.19 -10.13
N LYS A 168 -2.36 8.39 -10.75
CA LYS A 168 -1.65 8.53 -12.03
C LYS A 168 -0.87 9.84 -12.06
N GLY A 169 0.40 9.76 -12.37
CA GLY A 169 1.30 10.90 -12.48
C GLY A 169 2.58 10.71 -11.69
N THR A 170 3.18 11.82 -11.30
CA THR A 170 4.48 11.85 -10.64
C THR A 170 4.32 12.23 -9.17
N LEU A 171 5.01 11.50 -8.29
CA LEU A 171 5.24 11.84 -6.90
C LEU A 171 6.67 12.36 -6.74
N GLN A 172 6.82 13.63 -6.35
CA GLN A 172 8.14 14.24 -6.11
C GLN A 172 8.00 15.45 -5.17
N GLY A 173 8.60 15.41 -3.99
CA GLY A 173 8.46 16.45 -2.98
C GLY A 173 6.98 16.72 -2.67
N ASP A 174 6.52 17.96 -2.86
CA ASP A 174 5.13 18.37 -2.64
C ASP A 174 4.21 18.07 -3.85
N THR A 175 4.76 17.59 -4.97
CA THR A 175 3.98 17.19 -6.14
C THR A 175 3.41 15.80 -5.94
N VAL A 176 2.10 15.66 -6.04
CA VAL A 176 1.39 14.38 -5.92
C VAL A 176 0.75 13.99 -7.24
N PRO A 177 0.61 12.68 -7.52
CA PRO A 177 -0.13 12.21 -8.68
C PRO A 177 -1.61 12.58 -8.57
N ALA A 178 -2.27 12.70 -9.72
CA ALA A 178 -3.73 12.73 -9.74
C ALA A 178 -4.27 11.45 -9.11
N PHE A 179 -5.26 11.57 -8.24
CA PHE A 179 -5.92 10.40 -7.68
C PHE A 179 -7.44 10.52 -7.66
N ASN A 180 -8.09 9.39 -7.71
CA ASN A 180 -9.54 9.26 -7.55
C ASN A 180 -9.83 8.08 -6.62
N ILE A 181 -10.77 8.28 -5.70
CA ILE A 181 -11.26 7.23 -4.79
C ILE A 181 -12.79 7.25 -4.87
N ASP A 182 -13.36 6.14 -5.27
CA ASP A 182 -14.81 5.91 -5.34
C ASP A 182 -15.20 4.86 -4.31
N MET A 183 -16.16 5.17 -3.46
CA MET A 183 -16.74 4.25 -2.49
C MET A 183 -18.25 4.18 -2.68
N GLN A 184 -18.78 2.98 -2.71
CA GLN A 184 -20.23 2.74 -2.71
C GLN A 184 -20.58 1.78 -1.59
N VAL A 185 -21.61 2.13 -0.81
CA VAL A 185 -22.21 1.28 0.22
C VAL A 185 -23.66 1.03 -0.18
N LYS A 186 -24.10 -0.22 -0.09
CA LYS A 186 -25.44 -0.64 -0.51
C LYS A 186 -26.13 -1.43 0.58
N ASN A 187 -27.40 -1.04 0.84
CA ASN A 187 -28.31 -1.70 1.77
C ASN A 187 -27.68 -1.94 3.15
N ALA A 188 -26.84 -1.02 3.57
CA ALA A 188 -26.17 -1.18 4.84
C ALA A 188 -27.10 -0.87 6.01
N MET A 189 -26.82 -1.53 7.13
CA MET A 189 -27.43 -1.26 8.41
C MET A 189 -26.43 -1.30 9.55
N PHE A 190 -26.69 -0.56 10.59
CA PHE A 190 -25.99 -0.71 11.85
C PHE A 190 -26.91 -0.54 13.04
N ARG A 191 -26.58 -1.22 14.14
CA ARG A 191 -27.27 -1.11 15.41
C ARG A 191 -26.29 -1.27 16.56
N TYR A 192 -26.36 -0.38 17.52
CA TYR A 192 -25.68 -0.55 18.80
C TYR A 192 -26.41 -1.59 19.64
N PRO A 193 -25.74 -2.57 20.27
CA PRO A 193 -26.40 -3.60 21.06
C PRO A 193 -27.28 -3.06 22.18
N ALA A 194 -26.94 -1.91 22.75
CA ALA A 194 -27.67 -1.25 23.84
C ALA A 194 -28.91 -0.47 23.35
N LEU A 195 -29.08 -0.30 22.03
CA LEU A 195 -30.24 0.45 21.49
C LEU A 195 -31.32 -0.50 20.94
N PRO A 196 -32.61 -0.19 21.16
CA PRO A 196 -33.71 -1.02 20.69
C PRO A 196 -33.87 -0.95 19.16
N ALA A 197 -33.44 0.15 18.53
CA ALA A 197 -33.54 0.39 17.10
C ALA A 197 -32.15 0.58 16.47
N GLY A 198 -32.05 0.28 15.19
CA GLY A 198 -30.87 0.55 14.34
C GLY A 198 -31.24 1.52 13.24
N VAL A 199 -30.23 1.80 12.40
CA VAL A 199 -30.40 2.49 11.11
C VAL A 199 -30.22 1.45 10.02
N ASP A 200 -31.13 1.38 9.08
CA ASP A 200 -31.13 0.44 7.96
C ASP A 200 -31.29 1.17 6.62
N GLN A 201 -31.20 0.41 5.52
CA GLN A 201 -31.32 0.91 4.14
C GLN A 201 -30.33 2.03 3.82
N ILE A 202 -29.14 1.98 4.42
CA ILE A 202 -28.09 2.97 4.21
C ILE A 202 -27.48 2.72 2.83
N ASN A 203 -27.53 3.74 1.98
CA ASN A 203 -26.84 3.76 0.70
C ASN A 203 -25.97 5.00 0.64
N ILE A 204 -24.66 4.80 0.40
CA ILE A 204 -23.67 5.88 0.35
C ILE A 204 -22.94 5.79 -0.98
N SER A 205 -22.77 6.93 -1.64
CA SER A 205 -21.85 7.09 -2.76
C SER A 205 -20.93 8.26 -2.41
N ALA A 206 -19.62 7.98 -2.32
CA ALA A 206 -18.62 8.98 -2.01
C ALA A 206 -17.52 8.94 -3.08
N ASN A 207 -17.10 10.12 -3.53
CA ASN A 207 -15.99 10.28 -4.45
C ASN A 207 -15.04 11.35 -3.93
N VAL A 208 -13.76 11.00 -3.85
CA VAL A 208 -12.68 11.92 -3.48
C VAL A 208 -11.70 11.98 -4.65
N ARG A 209 -11.40 13.17 -5.13
CA ARG A 209 -10.46 13.37 -6.24
C ARG A 209 -9.47 14.47 -5.92
N ASN A 210 -8.28 14.27 -6.45
CA ASN A 210 -7.26 15.30 -6.56
C ASN A 210 -6.78 15.32 -8.03
N PRO A 211 -6.73 16.47 -8.70
CA PRO A 211 -6.26 16.53 -10.10
C PRO A 211 -4.76 16.33 -10.25
N GLY A 212 -4.02 16.20 -9.15
CA GLY A 212 -2.56 16.14 -9.13
C GLY A 212 -1.91 17.53 -9.11
N GLY A 213 -0.58 17.55 -9.00
CA GLY A 213 0.20 18.78 -8.87
C GLY A 213 0.60 19.07 -7.43
N ASN A 214 0.98 20.31 -7.14
CA ASN A 214 1.41 20.70 -5.80
C ASN A 214 0.23 20.71 -4.83
N ILE A 215 0.42 20.08 -3.67
CA ILE A 215 -0.53 20.23 -2.55
C ILE A 215 -0.21 21.57 -1.87
N ASP A 216 -1.13 22.51 -1.96
CA ASP A 216 -1.12 23.71 -1.10
C ASP A 216 -1.79 23.32 0.23
N LEU A 217 -0.99 23.22 1.28
CA LEU A 217 -1.43 22.89 2.64
C LEU A 217 -1.63 24.14 3.52
N THR A 218 -1.86 25.31 2.92
CA THR A 218 -2.15 26.55 3.67
C THR A 218 -3.53 26.57 4.30
#